data_5552e602ebb0a5038bda3d8555f508c5
#
_entry.id   5552e602ebb0a5038bda3d8555f508c5
#
_cell.length_a   1.000
_cell.length_b   1.000
_cell.length_c   1.000
_cell.angle_alpha   90.00
_cell.angle_beta   90.00
_cell.angle_gamma   90.00
#
_symmetry.space_group_name_H-M   'P 1'
#
loop_
_entity.id
_entity.type
_entity.pdbx_description
1 polymer ?
#
loop_
_entity_poly.entity_id
_entity_poly.type
_entity_poly.pdbx_seq_one_letter_code
_entity_poly.pdbx_strand_id
1 'polypeptide(L)'
;MNPAPLLALVLLGAEPPGPVQEVPKQYPVGKYMAPSVGPEPRPIGPTGTLGADVYRKRRKALMDKMKTGATLIVNEGKFEGLREGMDFYYLTGIDEPGAALLLDPASPDPEVLFLRPLDVERGQWEGERAKLPSQLLQTTSGIPIIRRGGDNWRGLSYALIRACGHGGLNFVGQFVPAPEPKSKVMTYYAEAVDRSYGCKVNDLHDTLARMREVKEAEEIKLMRKAIEHTAAGHARVLEVVKPGMREYELKDAIEDAFRKSGSRHVAYDSIVGSGPNGAVLHYPKDDRVMKEGELVLVDAGAEEQYYATDVTRTYPVSGKFSPEQREIYDIVLKAQAAGIAAAKPGVTPRTLERAVRKVIDEAGYHDAFIHGCCHFVGLEVHDTGDYDAPLPVGAVLTVEPGIYLPQRGYGIRIEDEILITPTGAEVITKAVPSNPDEIERRMQARRAAR
;
A
#
# COMPACT_ATOMS: atom_id res chain seq x y z
N MET A 1 17.16 -16.57 4.01
CA MET A 1 18.63 -16.51 3.99
C MET A 1 19.06 -15.11 4.34
N ASN A 2 19.89 -14.95 5.34
CA ASN A 2 20.24 -13.67 5.94
C ASN A 2 21.09 -12.84 4.95
N PRO A 3 20.70 -11.63 4.50
CA PRO A 3 21.49 -10.81 3.58
C PRO A 3 22.73 -10.19 4.22
N ALA A 4 22.91 -10.35 5.53
CA ALA A 4 24.00 -9.78 6.28
C ALA A 4 25.44 -10.15 5.86
N PRO A 5 25.75 -11.34 5.29
CA PRO A 5 27.13 -11.66 4.92
C PRO A 5 27.68 -10.87 3.73
N LEU A 6 26.84 -10.37 2.83
CA LEU A 6 27.33 -9.79 1.57
C LEU A 6 27.98 -8.41 1.74
N LEU A 7 27.45 -7.57 2.62
CA LEU A 7 27.98 -6.21 2.80
C LEU A 7 29.19 -6.19 3.74
N ALA A 8 29.23 -7.08 4.72
CA ALA A 8 30.40 -7.18 5.61
C ALA A 8 31.68 -7.55 4.83
N LEU A 9 31.57 -8.35 3.76
CA LEU A 9 32.71 -8.68 2.89
C LEU A 9 33.16 -7.50 2.02
N VAL A 10 32.26 -6.61 1.64
CA VAL A 10 32.56 -5.44 0.81
C VAL A 10 33.23 -4.32 1.58
N LEU A 11 32.95 -4.24 2.89
CA LEU A 11 33.48 -3.17 3.77
C LEU A 11 34.80 -3.53 4.44
N LEU A 12 35.26 -4.78 4.39
CA LEU A 12 36.49 -5.26 5.07
C LEU A 12 37.73 -5.33 4.16
N GLY A 13 37.88 -4.43 3.20
CA GLY A 13 39.18 -4.16 2.58
C GLY A 13 39.72 -5.27 1.68
N ALA A 14 38.99 -5.69 0.67
CA ALA A 14 39.55 -6.49 -0.41
C ALA A 14 40.41 -5.63 -1.35
N GLU A 15 41.57 -6.18 -1.77
CA GLU A 15 42.51 -5.55 -2.69
C GLU A 15 41.86 -4.99 -3.97
N PRO A 16 42.47 -3.97 -4.61
CA PRO A 16 41.90 -3.39 -5.83
C PRO A 16 41.73 -4.44 -6.93
N PRO A 17 40.63 -4.43 -7.66
CA PRO A 17 40.35 -5.44 -8.66
C PRO A 17 41.34 -5.40 -9.83
N GLY A 18 41.80 -6.56 -10.24
CA GLY A 18 42.38 -6.76 -11.54
C GLY A 18 41.44 -6.32 -12.68
N PRO A 19 41.93 -6.25 -13.93
CA PRO A 19 41.15 -5.75 -15.05
C PRO A 19 39.80 -6.48 -15.17
N VAL A 20 38.74 -5.71 -15.41
CA VAL A 20 37.39 -6.20 -15.60
C VAL A 20 37.41 -7.30 -16.69
N GLN A 21 37.21 -8.53 -16.29
CA GLN A 21 36.95 -9.59 -17.27
C GLN A 21 35.62 -9.23 -17.96
N GLU A 22 35.68 -9.01 -19.26
CA GLU A 22 34.47 -8.89 -20.07
C GLU A 22 33.62 -10.16 -19.84
N VAL A 23 32.39 -9.97 -19.41
CA VAL A 23 31.41 -11.05 -19.34
C VAL A 23 31.35 -11.70 -20.73
N PRO A 24 31.50 -13.00 -20.86
CA PRO A 24 31.49 -13.67 -22.16
C PRO A 24 30.22 -13.28 -22.92
N LYS A 25 30.38 -12.76 -24.14
CA LYS A 25 29.28 -12.32 -25.02
C LYS A 25 28.33 -13.45 -25.44
N GLN A 26 28.61 -14.67 -25.07
CA GLN A 26 27.77 -15.83 -25.37
C GLN A 26 27.75 -16.77 -24.17
N TYR A 27 26.72 -16.68 -23.35
CA TYR A 27 26.24 -17.88 -22.69
C TYR A 27 25.61 -18.75 -23.79
N PRO A 28 25.98 -20.03 -23.94
CA PRO A 28 25.24 -20.89 -24.82
C PRO A 28 23.81 -20.94 -24.33
N VAL A 29 22.89 -20.32 -25.07
CA VAL A 29 21.45 -20.49 -24.86
C VAL A 29 21.23 -21.99 -24.96
N GLY A 30 20.98 -22.63 -23.83
CA GLY A 30 20.96 -24.06 -23.72
C GLY A 30 19.98 -24.66 -24.72
N LYS A 31 20.29 -25.83 -25.22
CA LYS A 31 19.53 -26.66 -26.17
C LYS A 31 18.08 -26.98 -25.78
N TYR A 32 17.58 -26.36 -24.69
CA TYR A 32 16.28 -26.69 -24.07
C TYR A 32 15.24 -25.60 -24.14
N MET A 33 15.51 -24.47 -24.80
CA MET A 33 14.46 -23.50 -25.06
C MET A 33 13.81 -23.77 -26.42
N ALA A 34 12.74 -24.54 -26.40
CA ALA A 34 11.80 -24.51 -27.52
C ALA A 34 11.31 -23.04 -27.66
N PRO A 35 11.19 -22.52 -28.90
CA PRO A 35 10.58 -21.19 -29.08
C PRO A 35 9.17 -21.25 -28.49
N SER A 36 8.92 -20.53 -27.43
CA SER A 36 7.58 -20.38 -26.88
C SER A 36 6.77 -19.57 -27.89
N VAL A 37 5.94 -20.24 -28.66
CA VAL A 37 4.87 -19.61 -29.44
C VAL A 37 3.74 -19.28 -28.47
N GLY A 38 4.02 -18.44 -27.48
CA GLY A 38 3.06 -17.90 -26.55
C GLY A 38 3.00 -16.38 -26.69
N PRO A 39 1.90 -15.73 -26.29
CA PRO A 39 1.88 -14.29 -26.20
C PRO A 39 3.06 -13.82 -25.35
N GLU A 40 3.65 -12.67 -25.73
CA GLU A 40 4.78 -12.09 -25.00
C GLU A 40 4.54 -12.18 -23.48
N PRO A 41 5.54 -12.65 -22.70
CA PRO A 41 5.38 -12.77 -21.27
C PRO A 41 4.99 -11.40 -20.71
N ARG A 42 3.84 -11.32 -20.08
CA ARG A 42 3.40 -10.10 -19.42
C ARG A 42 4.44 -9.77 -18.35
N PRO A 43 4.89 -8.50 -18.26
CA PRO A 43 5.82 -8.11 -17.24
C PRO A 43 5.29 -8.55 -15.88
N ILE A 44 6.14 -9.17 -15.06
CA ILE A 44 5.79 -9.58 -13.70
C ILE A 44 5.82 -8.32 -12.84
N GLY A 45 4.67 -7.90 -12.36
CA GLY A 45 4.46 -6.69 -11.60
C GLY A 45 4.01 -5.51 -12.48
N PRO A 46 3.40 -4.49 -11.87
CA PRO A 46 3.03 -3.29 -12.57
C PRO A 46 4.29 -2.54 -12.99
N THR A 47 4.59 -2.60 -14.28
CA THR A 47 5.62 -1.75 -14.86
C THR A 47 4.99 -0.40 -15.16
N GLY A 48 5.26 0.58 -14.26
CA GLY A 48 5.10 2.00 -14.47
C GLY A 48 3.90 2.47 -15.27
N THR A 49 2.72 2.38 -14.71
CA THR A 49 1.50 2.82 -15.38
C THR A 49 1.26 4.31 -15.35
N LEU A 50 1.94 4.99 -14.42
CA LEU A 50 1.85 6.46 -14.34
C LEU A 50 2.70 7.17 -15.43
N GLY A 51 3.57 6.44 -16.12
CA GLY A 51 4.49 6.99 -17.11
C GLY A 51 5.77 7.58 -16.52
N ALA A 52 6.87 7.50 -17.31
CA ALA A 52 8.20 7.89 -16.88
C ALA A 52 8.31 9.36 -16.41
N ASP A 53 7.52 10.25 -16.98
CA ASP A 53 7.57 11.67 -16.65
C ASP A 53 7.07 11.96 -15.23
N VAL A 54 6.08 11.20 -14.75
CA VAL A 54 5.59 11.31 -13.36
C VAL A 54 6.70 10.92 -12.39
N TYR A 55 7.33 9.78 -12.62
CA TYR A 55 8.42 9.31 -11.75
C TYR A 55 9.64 10.24 -11.79
N ARG A 56 10.00 10.76 -12.96
CA ARG A 56 11.09 11.75 -13.11
C ARG A 56 10.79 13.03 -12.35
N LYS A 57 9.55 13.53 -12.43
CA LYS A 57 9.09 14.72 -11.70
C LYS A 57 9.19 14.51 -10.19
N ARG A 58 8.80 13.33 -9.69
CA ARG A 58 8.87 12.98 -8.26
C ARG A 58 10.32 12.92 -7.77
N ARG A 59 11.22 12.26 -8.52
CA ARG A 59 12.64 12.19 -8.16
C ARG A 59 13.28 13.58 -8.19
N LYS A 60 12.97 14.39 -9.20
CA LYS A 60 13.42 15.79 -9.24
C LYS A 60 12.91 16.58 -8.03
N ALA A 61 11.63 16.47 -7.69
CA ALA A 61 11.05 17.17 -6.54
C ALA A 61 11.68 16.72 -5.20
N LEU A 62 12.04 15.43 -5.08
CA LEU A 62 12.78 14.93 -3.92
C LEU A 62 14.20 15.52 -3.88
N MET A 63 14.94 15.49 -4.99
CA MET A 63 16.28 16.08 -5.08
C MET A 63 16.28 17.58 -4.79
N ASP A 64 15.28 18.34 -5.26
CA ASP A 64 15.13 19.77 -4.98
C ASP A 64 14.88 20.07 -3.49
N LYS A 65 14.33 19.10 -2.73
CA LYS A 65 14.09 19.21 -1.28
C LYS A 65 15.29 18.75 -0.44
N MET A 66 16.23 18.04 -1.03
CA MET A 66 17.46 17.64 -0.36
C MET A 66 18.34 18.85 -0.11
N LYS A 67 18.75 19.06 1.15
CA LYS A 67 19.65 20.18 1.48
C LYS A 67 21.08 19.91 1.05
N THR A 68 21.55 18.69 1.23
CA THR A 68 22.91 18.23 0.88
C THR A 68 22.91 16.70 0.74
N GLY A 69 23.95 16.19 0.09
CA GLY A 69 24.22 14.76 0.02
C GLY A 69 23.42 14.02 -1.06
N ALA A 70 23.53 12.72 -1.04
CA ALA A 70 22.82 11.82 -1.93
C ALA A 70 21.77 11.02 -1.14
N THR A 71 20.73 10.51 -1.82
CA THR A 71 19.70 9.67 -1.21
C THR A 71 19.78 8.27 -1.76
N LEU A 72 19.78 7.29 -0.87
CA LEU A 72 19.65 5.87 -1.19
C LEU A 72 18.24 5.37 -0.79
N ILE A 73 17.53 4.79 -1.73
CA ILE A 73 16.24 4.15 -1.52
C ILE A 73 16.34 2.70 -1.98
N VAL A 74 15.99 1.75 -1.12
CA VAL A 74 16.07 0.31 -1.41
C VAL A 74 14.67 -0.28 -1.47
N ASN A 75 14.41 -1.11 -2.48
CA ASN A 75 13.25 -1.97 -2.52
C ASN A 75 13.55 -3.27 -1.77
N GLU A 76 13.12 -3.40 -0.53
CA GLU A 76 13.35 -4.59 0.28
C GLU A 76 12.50 -5.78 -0.16
N GLY A 77 11.44 -5.55 -0.91
CA GLY A 77 10.50 -6.57 -1.38
C GLY A 77 9.46 -6.94 -0.32
N LYS A 78 8.67 -7.96 -0.60
CA LYS A 78 7.67 -8.47 0.34
C LYS A 78 8.37 -9.33 1.41
N PHE A 79 8.19 -8.97 2.66
CA PHE A 79 8.55 -9.79 3.80
C PHE A 79 7.26 -10.11 4.59
N GLU A 80 6.91 -11.39 4.74
CA GLU A 80 5.77 -11.89 5.54
C GLU A 80 4.41 -11.17 5.31
N GLY A 81 4.09 -10.85 4.05
CA GLY A 81 2.80 -10.22 3.69
C GLY A 81 2.78 -8.71 3.77
N LEU A 82 3.80 -8.06 4.32
CA LEU A 82 3.95 -6.61 4.31
C LEU A 82 4.57 -6.16 2.98
N ARG A 83 4.01 -5.11 2.41
CA ARG A 83 4.59 -4.43 1.23
C ARG A 83 5.63 -3.44 1.71
N GLU A 84 6.88 -3.86 1.70
CA GLU A 84 7.99 -2.95 1.92
C GLU A 84 8.47 -2.39 0.59
N GLY A 85 8.89 -1.13 0.56
CA GLY A 85 9.44 -0.50 -0.65
C GLY A 85 8.47 0.36 -1.46
N MET A 86 7.33 0.77 -0.91
CA MET A 86 6.40 1.66 -1.63
C MET A 86 7.02 3.02 -1.96
N ASP A 87 7.95 3.52 -1.18
CA ASP A 87 8.74 4.71 -1.49
C ASP A 87 9.61 4.53 -2.74
N PHE A 88 10.21 3.34 -2.89
CA PHE A 88 10.95 2.99 -4.09
C PHE A 88 10.01 2.92 -5.32
N TYR A 89 8.86 2.25 -5.17
CA TYR A 89 7.86 2.19 -6.23
C TYR A 89 7.30 3.56 -6.59
N TYR A 90 6.99 4.42 -5.61
CA TYR A 90 6.54 5.80 -5.81
C TYR A 90 7.49 6.61 -6.68
N LEU A 91 8.81 6.40 -6.54
CA LEU A 91 9.84 7.13 -7.26
C LEU A 91 10.24 6.49 -8.60
N THR A 92 9.93 5.20 -8.82
CA THR A 92 10.45 4.45 -9.97
C THR A 92 9.39 3.76 -10.82
N GLY A 93 8.26 3.38 -10.25
CA GLY A 93 7.28 2.49 -10.88
C GLY A 93 7.79 1.06 -11.10
N ILE A 94 8.87 0.68 -10.43
CA ILE A 94 9.52 -0.62 -10.58
C ILE A 94 9.30 -1.44 -9.29
N ASP A 95 8.93 -2.70 -9.47
CA ASP A 95 8.79 -3.67 -8.38
C ASP A 95 9.79 -4.82 -8.58
N GLU A 96 11.09 -4.51 -8.47
CA GLU A 96 12.14 -5.53 -8.46
C GLU A 96 12.74 -5.61 -7.05
N PRO A 97 12.50 -6.70 -6.30
CA PRO A 97 12.99 -6.85 -4.93
C PRO A 97 14.53 -6.78 -4.86
N GLY A 98 15.03 -5.99 -3.92
CA GLY A 98 16.46 -5.79 -3.73
C GLY A 98 17.08 -4.84 -4.74
N ALA A 99 16.30 -4.10 -5.51
CA ALA A 99 16.79 -2.97 -6.28
C ALA A 99 17.12 -1.78 -5.37
N ALA A 100 18.05 -0.92 -5.79
CA ALA A 100 18.41 0.29 -5.07
C ALA A 100 18.49 1.48 -6.02
N LEU A 101 17.83 2.58 -5.67
CA LEU A 101 17.90 3.86 -6.36
C LEU A 101 18.84 4.78 -5.60
N LEU A 102 19.86 5.30 -6.28
CA LEU A 102 20.72 6.37 -5.77
C LEU A 102 20.41 7.67 -6.51
N LEU A 103 20.07 8.69 -5.75
CA LEU A 103 19.88 10.06 -6.21
C LEU A 103 21.00 10.92 -5.64
N ASP A 104 21.87 11.46 -6.51
CA ASP A 104 23.01 12.29 -6.13
C ASP A 104 23.08 13.55 -7.02
N PRO A 105 22.46 14.66 -6.60
CA PRO A 105 22.43 15.90 -7.40
C PRO A 105 23.81 16.47 -7.74
N ALA A 106 24.85 16.12 -6.98
CA ALA A 106 26.22 16.58 -7.21
C ALA A 106 27.00 15.66 -8.17
N SER A 107 26.43 14.51 -8.56
CA SER A 107 27.05 13.58 -9.50
C SER A 107 26.80 14.00 -10.96
N PRO A 108 27.74 13.75 -11.89
CA PRO A 108 27.45 13.79 -13.32
C PRO A 108 26.30 12.86 -13.74
N ASP A 109 26.11 11.78 -13.00
CA ASP A 109 25.04 10.80 -13.14
C ASP A 109 24.10 10.92 -11.92
N PRO A 110 23.14 11.85 -11.90
CA PRO A 110 22.37 12.16 -10.70
C PRO A 110 21.36 11.08 -10.32
N GLU A 111 20.99 10.19 -11.23
CA GLU A 111 20.02 9.12 -11.02
C GLU A 111 20.59 7.79 -11.51
N VAL A 112 20.83 6.86 -10.59
CA VAL A 112 21.34 5.53 -10.91
C VAL A 112 20.49 4.46 -10.23
N LEU A 113 19.97 3.53 -11.02
CA LEU A 113 19.28 2.35 -10.53
C LEU A 113 20.25 1.16 -10.51
N PHE A 114 20.37 0.54 -9.34
CA PHE A 114 21.12 -0.69 -9.15
C PHE A 114 20.14 -1.86 -9.02
N LEU A 115 20.33 -2.88 -9.82
CA LEU A 115 19.52 -4.09 -9.84
C LEU A 115 20.35 -5.29 -9.37
N ARG A 116 19.69 -6.29 -8.82
CA ARG A 116 20.35 -7.55 -8.46
C ARG A 116 21.00 -8.24 -9.67
N PRO A 117 22.06 -9.04 -9.43
CA PRO A 117 22.54 -9.96 -10.45
C PRO A 117 21.42 -10.85 -10.96
N LEU A 118 21.52 -11.24 -12.22
CA LEU A 118 20.63 -12.27 -12.76
C LEU A 118 20.98 -13.62 -12.12
N ASP A 119 20.02 -14.19 -11.41
CA ASP A 119 20.08 -15.55 -10.91
C ASP A 119 19.35 -16.47 -11.88
N VAL A 120 20.12 -17.11 -12.75
CA VAL A 120 19.58 -17.99 -13.80
C VAL A 120 18.91 -19.23 -13.22
N GLU A 121 19.47 -19.78 -12.14
CA GLU A 121 18.92 -20.95 -11.46
C GLU A 121 17.59 -20.62 -10.78
N ARG A 122 17.54 -19.52 -10.03
CA ARG A 122 16.31 -19.05 -9.40
C ARG A 122 15.25 -18.64 -10.43
N GLY A 123 15.67 -18.10 -11.57
CA GLY A 123 14.79 -17.78 -12.68
C GLY A 123 14.08 -18.99 -13.28
N GLN A 124 14.67 -20.18 -13.22
CA GLN A 124 14.04 -21.43 -13.63
C GLN A 124 12.92 -21.87 -12.66
N TRP A 125 13.06 -21.56 -11.37
CA TRP A 125 12.08 -21.92 -10.34
C TRP A 125 10.97 -20.89 -10.16
N GLU A 126 11.29 -19.61 -10.23
CA GLU A 126 10.38 -18.52 -9.87
C GLU A 126 9.88 -17.72 -11.09
N GLY A 127 10.30 -18.11 -12.30
CA GLY A 127 9.98 -17.38 -13.53
C GLY A 127 10.94 -16.22 -13.83
N GLU A 128 10.75 -15.58 -14.97
CA GLU A 128 11.71 -14.65 -15.58
C GLU A 128 11.77 -13.24 -14.94
N ARG A 129 11.67 -13.11 -13.62
CA ARG A 129 11.89 -11.79 -12.94
C ARG A 129 13.24 -11.15 -13.32
N ALA A 130 14.17 -12.00 -13.79
CA ALA A 130 15.55 -11.63 -14.11
C ALA A 130 15.76 -10.97 -15.47
N LYS A 131 14.73 -10.81 -16.30
CA LYS A 131 14.91 -10.45 -17.72
C LYS A 131 14.16 -9.21 -18.17
N LEU A 132 13.74 -8.30 -17.27
CA LEU A 132 13.28 -7.03 -17.79
C LEU A 132 14.47 -6.31 -18.43
N PRO A 133 14.46 -6.07 -19.77
CA PRO A 133 15.55 -5.40 -20.43
C PRO A 133 15.78 -4.03 -19.79
N SER A 134 17.02 -3.63 -19.59
CA SER A 134 17.35 -2.30 -19.06
C SER A 134 16.62 -1.19 -19.82
N GLN A 135 16.43 -1.38 -21.12
CA GLN A 135 15.67 -0.45 -21.97
C GLN A 135 14.19 -0.31 -21.56
N LEU A 136 13.53 -1.42 -21.21
CA LEU A 136 12.15 -1.38 -20.72
C LEU A 136 12.07 -0.64 -19.39
N LEU A 137 12.98 -0.94 -18.45
CA LEU A 137 13.04 -0.26 -17.15
C LEU A 137 13.36 1.23 -17.29
N GLN A 138 14.23 1.62 -18.24
CA GLN A 138 14.48 3.02 -18.58
C GLN A 138 13.22 3.70 -19.12
N THR A 139 12.51 3.06 -20.04
CA THR A 139 11.26 3.59 -20.61
C THR A 139 10.18 3.74 -19.54
N THR A 140 10.07 2.78 -18.62
CA THR A 140 9.08 2.79 -17.56
C THR A 140 9.36 3.84 -16.49
N SER A 141 10.59 3.87 -15.96
CA SER A 141 10.96 4.72 -14.83
C SER A 141 11.49 6.10 -15.23
N GLY A 142 11.97 6.23 -16.46
CA GLY A 142 12.69 7.40 -16.93
C GLY A 142 14.09 7.56 -16.31
N ILE A 143 14.62 6.54 -15.62
CA ILE A 143 15.97 6.57 -15.03
C ILE A 143 17.00 6.31 -16.14
N PRO A 144 17.96 7.22 -16.37
CA PRO A 144 18.87 7.11 -17.52
C PRO A 144 19.91 6.00 -17.36
N ILE A 145 20.34 5.72 -16.13
CA ILE A 145 21.40 4.75 -15.85
C ILE A 145 20.89 3.61 -15.00
N ILE A 146 20.95 2.41 -15.58
CA ILE A 146 20.59 1.15 -14.89
C ILE A 146 21.80 0.24 -14.90
N ARG A 147 22.19 -0.24 -13.73
CA ARG A 147 23.32 -1.13 -13.51
C ARG A 147 22.86 -2.42 -12.86
N ARG A 148 23.01 -3.56 -13.55
CA ARG A 148 22.90 -4.86 -12.89
C ARG A 148 24.22 -5.18 -12.22
N GLY A 149 24.17 -5.43 -10.91
CA GLY A 149 25.35 -5.80 -10.15
C GLY A 149 25.86 -7.19 -10.53
N GLY A 150 27.18 -7.39 -10.44
CA GLY A 150 27.77 -8.71 -10.21
C GLY A 150 27.65 -9.08 -8.73
N ASP A 151 28.19 -10.21 -8.33
CA ASP A 151 28.02 -10.83 -7.00
C ASP A 151 28.27 -9.92 -5.78
N ASN A 152 28.91 -8.76 -5.95
CA ASN A 152 29.39 -7.93 -4.86
C ASN A 152 28.82 -6.49 -4.80
N TRP A 153 27.85 -6.11 -5.63
CA TRP A 153 27.31 -4.72 -5.63
C TRP A 153 28.39 -3.61 -5.61
N ARG A 154 29.59 -3.92 -6.14
CA ARG A 154 30.77 -3.03 -6.09
C ARG A 154 30.44 -1.62 -6.61
N GLY A 155 29.64 -1.54 -7.69
CA GLY A 155 29.24 -0.25 -8.25
C GLY A 155 28.44 0.62 -7.28
N LEU A 156 27.56 0.03 -6.47
CA LEU A 156 26.81 0.73 -5.44
C LEU A 156 27.74 1.20 -4.32
N SER A 157 28.64 0.35 -3.81
CA SER A 157 29.58 0.73 -2.76
C SER A 157 30.46 1.92 -3.17
N TYR A 158 31.02 1.91 -4.39
CA TYR A 158 31.79 3.06 -4.90
C TYR A 158 30.95 4.33 -5.06
N ALA A 159 29.70 4.20 -5.49
CA ALA A 159 28.79 5.34 -5.61
C ALA A 159 28.45 5.93 -4.22
N LEU A 160 28.24 5.09 -3.20
CA LEU A 160 27.98 5.53 -1.83
C LEU A 160 29.20 6.22 -1.21
N ILE A 161 30.40 5.68 -1.40
CA ILE A 161 31.65 6.33 -0.93
C ILE A 161 31.79 7.73 -1.52
N ARG A 162 31.56 7.87 -2.83
CA ARG A 162 31.61 9.17 -3.51
C ARG A 162 30.53 10.11 -2.99
N ALA A 163 29.30 9.61 -2.83
CA ALA A 163 28.17 10.37 -2.34
C ALA A 163 28.41 10.92 -0.92
N CYS A 164 29.10 10.16 -0.05
CA CYS A 164 29.52 10.65 1.26
C CYS A 164 30.38 11.93 1.16
N GLY A 165 31.23 12.03 0.14
CA GLY A 165 32.03 13.22 -0.13
C GLY A 165 31.21 14.43 -0.59
N HIS A 166 29.97 14.23 -1.02
CA HIS A 166 29.06 15.28 -1.50
C HIS A 166 28.15 15.84 -0.38
N GLY A 167 28.43 15.62 0.89
CA GLY A 167 27.69 16.21 2.00
C GLY A 167 26.86 15.24 2.82
N GLY A 168 27.12 13.93 2.68
CA GLY A 168 26.48 12.87 3.45
C GLY A 168 25.51 12.02 2.65
N LEU A 169 24.86 11.09 3.36
CA LEU A 169 23.83 10.22 2.81
C LEU A 169 22.50 10.47 3.48
N ASN A 170 21.47 10.55 2.69
CA ASN A 170 20.10 10.58 3.15
C ASN A 170 19.47 9.21 2.90
N PHE A 171 18.75 8.73 3.87
CA PHE A 171 17.99 7.50 3.78
C PHE A 171 16.50 7.79 3.92
N VAL A 172 15.70 6.92 3.36
CA VAL A 172 14.27 6.90 3.58
C VAL A 172 13.98 5.68 4.46
N GLY A 173 13.75 5.94 5.74
CA GLY A 173 13.47 4.90 6.71
C GLY A 173 13.29 5.53 8.08
N GLN A 174 12.47 4.95 8.92
CA GLN A 174 12.33 5.47 10.29
C GLN A 174 13.56 5.10 11.12
N PHE A 175 14.47 6.04 11.29
CA PHE A 175 15.54 6.00 12.30
C PHE A 175 15.05 6.39 13.70
N VAL A 176 13.75 6.49 13.91
CA VAL A 176 13.21 6.72 15.24
C VAL A 176 13.51 5.48 16.07
N PRO A 177 13.96 5.61 17.33
CA PRO A 177 14.04 4.50 18.25
C PRO A 177 12.60 4.04 18.60
N ALA A 178 11.95 3.43 17.65
CA ALA A 178 10.75 2.66 17.87
C ALA A 178 11.17 1.26 18.33
N PRO A 179 10.36 0.56 19.11
CA PRO A 179 10.71 -0.78 19.60
C PRO A 179 11.01 -1.78 18.47
N GLU A 180 10.58 -1.47 17.23
CA GLU A 180 11.01 -2.20 16.03
C GLU A 180 11.28 -1.22 14.87
N PRO A 181 12.51 -1.20 14.31
CA PRO A 181 12.78 -0.40 13.12
C PRO A 181 11.99 -0.95 11.94
N LYS A 182 11.24 -0.10 11.23
CA LYS A 182 10.44 -0.49 10.05
C LYS A 182 11.28 -1.08 8.91
N SER A 183 12.58 -0.76 8.85
CA SER A 183 13.52 -1.32 7.89
C SER A 183 14.82 -1.71 8.56
N LYS A 184 15.02 -3.02 8.75
CA LYS A 184 16.29 -3.58 9.27
C LYS A 184 17.44 -3.40 8.28
N VAL A 185 17.15 -3.45 6.98
CA VAL A 185 18.15 -3.34 5.92
C VAL A 185 18.66 -1.91 5.81
N MET A 186 17.77 -0.92 5.79
CA MET A 186 18.14 0.49 5.74
C MET A 186 18.92 0.92 6.98
N THR A 187 18.50 0.48 8.18
CA THR A 187 19.23 0.72 9.42
C THR A 187 20.63 0.13 9.35
N TYR A 188 20.77 -1.08 8.84
CA TYR A 188 22.06 -1.73 8.65
C TYR A 188 22.97 -0.94 7.69
N TYR A 189 22.46 -0.48 6.56
CA TYR A 189 23.22 0.34 5.60
C TYR A 189 23.66 1.67 6.21
N ALA A 190 22.75 2.36 6.91
CA ALA A 190 23.06 3.62 7.58
C ALA A 190 24.17 3.47 8.62
N GLU A 191 24.06 2.48 9.48
CA GLU A 191 25.07 2.18 10.49
C GLU A 191 26.41 1.72 9.89
N ALA A 192 26.37 0.95 8.80
CA ALA A 192 27.59 0.50 8.13
C ALA A 192 28.32 1.66 7.46
N VAL A 193 27.58 2.59 6.87
CA VAL A 193 28.13 3.79 6.21
C VAL A 193 28.69 4.77 7.25
N ASP A 194 27.98 5.04 8.34
CA ASP A 194 28.45 5.90 9.43
C ASP A 194 29.74 5.35 10.06
N ARG A 195 29.74 4.08 10.46
CA ARG A 195 30.90 3.42 11.09
C ARG A 195 32.11 3.31 10.15
N SER A 196 31.88 3.05 8.85
CA SER A 196 32.98 2.73 7.93
C SER A 196 33.56 3.96 7.25
N TYR A 197 32.80 5.03 7.08
CA TYR A 197 33.19 6.20 6.28
C TYR A 197 33.02 7.52 7.02
N GLY A 198 32.51 7.54 8.26
CA GLY A 198 32.21 8.77 9.00
C GLY A 198 31.23 9.67 8.27
N CYS A 199 30.34 9.09 7.49
CA CYS A 199 29.42 9.79 6.63
C CYS A 199 28.22 10.28 7.43
N LYS A 200 27.91 11.57 7.35
CA LYS A 200 26.69 12.10 7.96
C LYS A 200 25.46 11.43 7.34
N VAL A 201 24.60 10.85 8.18
CA VAL A 201 23.35 10.23 7.78
C VAL A 201 22.18 11.12 8.19
N ASN A 202 21.26 11.39 7.27
CA ASN A 202 20.01 12.10 7.55
C ASN A 202 18.84 11.23 7.11
N ASP A 203 17.66 11.47 7.72
CA ASP A 203 16.40 10.83 7.34
C ASP A 203 15.57 11.76 6.47
N LEU A 204 15.05 11.24 5.37
CA LEU A 204 14.11 11.94 4.46
C LEU A 204 12.70 11.33 4.52
N HIS A 205 12.41 10.47 5.49
CA HIS A 205 11.11 9.82 5.63
C HIS A 205 9.97 10.84 5.59
N ASP A 206 10.02 11.86 6.46
CA ASP A 206 8.98 12.90 6.51
C ASP A 206 8.83 13.66 5.18
N THR A 207 9.95 13.89 4.48
CA THR A 207 9.92 14.58 3.18
C THR A 207 9.16 13.76 2.15
N LEU A 208 9.43 12.47 2.09
CA LEU A 208 8.78 11.57 1.13
C LEU A 208 7.33 11.28 1.54
N ALA A 209 7.07 11.14 2.84
CA ALA A 209 5.74 11.03 3.40
C ALA A 209 4.83 12.18 2.95
N ARG A 210 5.32 13.43 3.08
CA ARG A 210 4.60 14.63 2.59
C ARG A 210 4.38 14.65 1.09
N MET A 211 5.31 14.08 0.31
CA MET A 211 5.13 13.98 -1.15
C MET A 211 4.05 12.94 -1.51
N ARG A 212 3.97 11.82 -0.78
CA ARG A 212 2.97 10.77 -0.98
C ARG A 212 1.59 11.16 -0.46
N GLU A 213 1.51 12.02 0.54
CA GLU A 213 0.26 12.50 1.15
C GLU A 213 -0.67 13.15 0.10
N VAL A 214 -0.10 13.91 -0.84
CA VAL A 214 -0.84 14.60 -1.91
C VAL A 214 -0.85 13.73 -3.17
N LYS A 215 -2.01 13.17 -3.49
CA LYS A 215 -2.19 12.32 -4.67
C LYS A 215 -2.30 13.16 -5.95
N GLU A 216 -1.53 12.81 -6.97
CA GLU A 216 -1.64 13.37 -8.31
C GLU A 216 -2.90 12.83 -9.03
N ALA A 217 -3.33 13.51 -10.09
CA ALA A 217 -4.55 13.12 -10.81
C ALA A 217 -4.51 11.68 -11.37
N GLU A 218 -3.33 11.23 -11.76
CA GLU A 218 -3.08 9.89 -12.26
C GLU A 218 -3.22 8.84 -11.15
N GLU A 219 -2.78 9.15 -9.93
CA GLU A 219 -2.94 8.29 -8.75
C GLU A 219 -4.42 8.16 -8.39
N ILE A 220 -5.15 9.27 -8.37
CA ILE A 220 -6.60 9.27 -8.13
C ILE A 220 -7.36 8.42 -9.16
N LYS A 221 -6.91 8.38 -10.42
CA LYS A 221 -7.51 7.48 -11.43
C LYS A 221 -7.33 6.01 -11.08
N LEU A 222 -6.14 5.62 -10.60
CA LEU A 222 -5.87 4.25 -10.15
C LEU A 222 -6.69 3.90 -8.91
N MET A 223 -6.75 4.79 -7.92
CA MET A 223 -7.60 4.61 -6.73
C MET A 223 -9.08 4.45 -7.12
N ARG A 224 -9.61 5.30 -8.01
CA ARG A 224 -10.98 5.14 -8.51
C ARG A 224 -11.20 3.80 -9.22
N LYS A 225 -10.19 3.30 -9.93
CA LYS A 225 -10.26 1.97 -10.55
C LYS A 225 -10.29 0.85 -9.51
N ALA A 226 -9.46 0.94 -8.47
CA ALA A 226 -9.50 0.02 -7.34
C ALA A 226 -10.86 0.05 -6.62
N ILE A 227 -11.47 1.25 -6.48
CA ILE A 227 -12.82 1.42 -5.92
C ILE A 227 -13.90 0.73 -6.77
N GLU A 228 -13.78 0.74 -8.09
CA GLU A 228 -14.71 -0.01 -8.97
C GLU A 228 -14.65 -1.52 -8.66
N HIS A 229 -13.46 -2.07 -8.46
CA HIS A 229 -13.28 -3.47 -8.07
C HIS A 229 -13.86 -3.76 -6.69
N THR A 230 -13.59 -2.88 -5.72
CA THR A 230 -14.12 -2.97 -4.35
C THR A 230 -15.64 -2.92 -4.34
N ALA A 231 -16.25 -2.02 -5.12
CA ALA A 231 -17.70 -1.93 -5.27
C ALA A 231 -18.32 -3.21 -5.83
N ALA A 232 -17.63 -3.90 -6.76
CA ALA A 232 -18.09 -5.20 -7.27
C ALA A 232 -18.12 -6.27 -6.18
N GLY A 233 -17.13 -6.30 -5.28
CA GLY A 233 -17.12 -7.22 -4.13
C GLY A 233 -18.25 -6.94 -3.15
N HIS A 234 -18.44 -5.68 -2.75
CA HIS A 234 -19.54 -5.31 -1.86
C HIS A 234 -20.92 -5.51 -2.49
N ALA A 235 -21.06 -5.31 -3.80
CA ALA A 235 -22.27 -5.69 -4.52
C ALA A 235 -22.53 -7.21 -4.44
N ARG A 236 -21.45 -8.01 -4.52
CA ARG A 236 -21.54 -9.46 -4.36
C ARG A 236 -22.04 -9.88 -2.99
N VAL A 237 -21.67 -9.18 -1.90
CA VAL A 237 -22.21 -9.42 -0.55
C VAL A 237 -23.73 -9.33 -0.55
N LEU A 238 -24.29 -8.23 -1.07
CA LEU A 238 -25.74 -8.01 -1.15
C LEU A 238 -26.46 -9.14 -1.91
N GLU A 239 -25.71 -9.82 -2.77
CA GLU A 239 -26.22 -10.90 -3.60
C GLU A 239 -26.24 -12.25 -2.91
N VAL A 240 -25.25 -12.60 -2.12
CA VAL A 240 -25.04 -13.99 -1.71
C VAL A 240 -25.25 -14.24 -0.22
N VAL A 241 -25.07 -13.20 0.61
CA VAL A 241 -25.11 -13.36 2.06
C VAL A 241 -26.45 -13.91 2.53
N LYS A 242 -26.41 -14.94 3.38
CA LYS A 242 -27.59 -15.62 3.89
C LYS A 242 -27.25 -16.42 5.17
N PRO A 243 -28.24 -16.72 6.01
CA PRO A 243 -28.06 -17.66 7.11
C PRO A 243 -27.57 -19.03 6.63
N GLY A 244 -26.70 -19.66 7.41
CA GLY A 244 -26.07 -20.95 7.10
C GLY A 244 -24.79 -20.87 6.28
N MET A 245 -24.46 -19.70 5.70
CA MET A 245 -23.19 -19.45 5.01
C MET A 245 -22.06 -19.27 6.03
N ARG A 246 -20.85 -19.72 5.72
CA ARG A 246 -19.65 -19.45 6.53
C ARG A 246 -18.99 -18.14 6.13
N GLU A 247 -18.27 -17.54 7.05
CA GLU A 247 -17.57 -16.27 6.84
C GLU A 247 -16.58 -16.36 5.67
N TYR A 248 -15.76 -17.43 5.59
CA TYR A 248 -14.82 -17.63 4.48
C TYR A 248 -15.52 -17.80 3.11
N GLU A 249 -16.72 -18.40 3.06
CA GLU A 249 -17.45 -18.53 1.80
C GLU A 249 -17.88 -17.15 1.27
N LEU A 250 -18.18 -16.21 2.19
CA LEU A 250 -18.49 -14.83 1.82
C LEU A 250 -17.22 -14.10 1.40
N LYS A 251 -16.10 -14.25 2.12
CA LYS A 251 -14.79 -13.71 1.77
C LYS A 251 -14.36 -14.16 0.36
N ASP A 252 -14.43 -15.47 0.09
CA ASP A 252 -14.11 -16.02 -1.23
C ASP A 252 -14.98 -15.40 -2.34
N ALA A 253 -16.29 -15.20 -2.07
CA ALA A 253 -17.19 -14.59 -3.03
C ALA A 253 -16.88 -13.13 -3.32
N ILE A 254 -16.43 -12.35 -2.32
CA ILE A 254 -15.99 -10.96 -2.44
C ILE A 254 -14.72 -10.89 -3.28
N GLU A 255 -13.70 -11.66 -2.92
CA GLU A 255 -12.41 -11.64 -3.60
C GLU A 255 -12.48 -12.21 -5.03
N ASP A 256 -13.36 -13.19 -5.28
CA ASP A 256 -13.67 -13.65 -6.63
C ASP A 256 -14.32 -12.54 -7.48
N ALA A 257 -15.18 -11.71 -6.89
CA ALA A 257 -15.75 -10.55 -7.57
C ALA A 257 -14.69 -9.49 -7.87
N PHE A 258 -13.73 -9.25 -6.99
CA PHE A 258 -12.56 -8.40 -7.28
C PHE A 258 -11.80 -8.91 -8.50
N ARG A 259 -11.46 -10.21 -8.51
CA ARG A 259 -10.74 -10.85 -9.62
C ARG A 259 -11.52 -10.78 -10.95
N LYS A 260 -12.83 -11.01 -10.91
CA LYS A 260 -13.71 -10.92 -12.10
C LYS A 260 -13.83 -9.50 -12.64
N SER A 261 -13.75 -8.50 -11.78
CA SER A 261 -13.78 -7.09 -12.19
C SER A 261 -12.42 -6.58 -12.72
N GLY A 262 -11.33 -7.36 -12.53
CA GLY A 262 -10.00 -7.07 -13.07
C GLY A 262 -8.90 -6.87 -12.05
N SER A 263 -9.19 -6.70 -10.76
CA SER A 263 -8.16 -6.66 -9.72
C SER A 263 -7.56 -8.05 -9.50
N ARG A 264 -6.24 -8.11 -9.36
CA ARG A 264 -5.53 -9.36 -9.09
C ARG A 264 -5.22 -9.57 -7.62
N HIS A 265 -5.26 -8.52 -6.84
CA HIS A 265 -4.83 -8.51 -5.46
C HIS A 265 -5.84 -7.79 -4.58
N VAL A 266 -5.93 -8.24 -3.35
CA VAL A 266 -6.60 -7.49 -2.28
C VAL A 266 -5.64 -6.43 -1.75
N ALA A 267 -6.16 -5.30 -1.30
CA ALA A 267 -5.37 -4.25 -0.66
C ALA A 267 -4.82 -4.71 0.70
N TYR A 268 -5.61 -5.49 1.41
CA TYR A 268 -5.31 -6.12 2.70
C TYR A 268 -6.11 -7.43 2.82
N ASP A 269 -5.83 -8.22 3.85
CA ASP A 269 -6.59 -9.45 4.10
C ASP A 269 -8.03 -9.11 4.48
N SER A 270 -8.99 -9.49 3.64
CA SER A 270 -10.40 -9.13 3.79
C SER A 270 -10.95 -9.65 5.12
N ILE A 271 -11.63 -8.78 5.88
CA ILE A 271 -12.23 -9.10 7.18
C ILE A 271 -13.71 -9.39 7.00
N VAL A 272 -14.15 -10.57 7.42
CA VAL A 272 -15.55 -10.97 7.39
C VAL A 272 -15.93 -11.50 8.77
N GLY A 273 -16.53 -10.63 9.60
CA GLY A 273 -16.90 -10.99 10.98
C GLY A 273 -18.41 -11.01 11.19
N SER A 274 -19.00 -12.17 11.46
CA SER A 274 -20.43 -12.31 11.69
C SER A 274 -20.80 -12.43 13.17
N GLY A 275 -21.95 -11.90 13.56
CA GLY A 275 -22.38 -11.93 14.95
C GLY A 275 -21.30 -11.37 15.89
N PRO A 276 -20.87 -12.11 16.94
CA PRO A 276 -19.87 -11.63 17.90
C PRO A 276 -18.50 -11.34 17.28
N ASN A 277 -18.14 -11.98 16.15
CA ASN A 277 -16.88 -11.75 15.46
C ASN A 277 -16.82 -10.34 14.84
N GLY A 278 -17.96 -9.75 14.48
CA GLY A 278 -18.05 -8.37 14.00
C GLY A 278 -17.67 -7.32 15.06
N ALA A 279 -17.54 -7.71 16.33
CA ALA A 279 -17.03 -6.84 17.40
C ALA A 279 -15.49 -6.91 17.56
N VAL A 280 -14.80 -7.73 16.75
CA VAL A 280 -13.33 -7.84 16.71
C VAL A 280 -12.82 -7.04 15.52
N LEU A 281 -11.99 -6.03 15.75
CA LEU A 281 -11.57 -5.06 14.73
C LEU A 281 -10.93 -5.72 13.49
N HIS A 282 -9.92 -6.54 13.70
CA HIS A 282 -9.22 -7.28 12.65
C HIS A 282 -9.41 -8.78 12.87
N TYR A 283 -10.64 -9.25 12.66
CA TYR A 283 -10.99 -10.68 12.86
C TYR A 283 -10.37 -11.57 11.77
N PRO A 284 -9.49 -12.53 12.11
CA PRO A 284 -8.66 -13.22 11.11
C PRO A 284 -9.11 -14.66 10.76
N LYS A 285 -10.15 -15.23 11.42
CA LYS A 285 -10.42 -16.69 11.33
C LYS A 285 -11.41 -17.07 10.25
N ASP A 286 -12.42 -16.24 9.99
CA ASP A 286 -13.44 -16.41 8.94
C ASP A 286 -14.18 -17.77 8.93
N ASP A 287 -14.26 -18.47 10.08
CA ASP A 287 -14.72 -19.88 10.14
C ASP A 287 -16.15 -20.08 10.67
N ARG A 288 -16.77 -19.02 11.17
CA ARG A 288 -18.08 -19.09 11.82
C ARG A 288 -19.22 -19.23 10.80
N VAL A 289 -20.26 -20.00 11.17
CA VAL A 289 -21.52 -20.07 10.41
C VAL A 289 -22.42 -18.91 10.81
N MET A 290 -22.83 -18.09 9.84
CA MET A 290 -23.75 -16.97 10.03
C MET A 290 -25.15 -17.45 10.38
N LYS A 291 -25.81 -16.78 11.31
CA LYS A 291 -27.15 -17.16 11.79
C LYS A 291 -28.20 -16.13 11.37
N GLU A 292 -29.45 -16.59 11.43
CA GLU A 292 -30.62 -15.72 11.26
C GLU A 292 -30.61 -14.57 12.28
N GLY A 293 -30.93 -13.35 11.82
CA GLY A 293 -30.99 -12.15 12.65
C GLY A 293 -29.64 -11.53 13.04
N GLU A 294 -28.51 -12.14 12.63
CA GLU A 294 -27.19 -11.58 12.89
C GLU A 294 -26.79 -10.51 11.85
N LEU A 295 -25.80 -9.72 12.21
CA LEU A 295 -25.06 -8.85 11.30
C LEU A 295 -23.77 -9.54 10.84
N VAL A 296 -23.27 -9.15 9.68
CA VAL A 296 -21.91 -9.41 9.22
C VAL A 296 -21.23 -8.10 8.87
N LEU A 297 -20.11 -7.83 9.53
CA LEU A 297 -19.21 -6.75 9.19
C LEU A 297 -18.26 -7.26 8.11
N VAL A 298 -18.19 -6.54 7.02
CA VAL A 298 -17.30 -6.81 5.89
C VAL A 298 -16.43 -5.58 5.68
N ASP A 299 -15.13 -5.78 5.85
CA ASP A 299 -14.11 -4.80 5.62
C ASP A 299 -13.17 -5.37 4.56
N ALA A 300 -13.28 -4.85 3.34
CA ALA A 300 -12.62 -5.42 2.18
C ALA A 300 -12.36 -4.36 1.11
N GLY A 301 -11.12 -4.33 0.67
CA GLY A 301 -10.65 -3.46 -0.40
C GLY A 301 -9.82 -4.20 -1.44
N ALA A 302 -10.00 -3.82 -2.70
CA ALA A 302 -9.18 -4.25 -3.81
C ALA A 302 -8.03 -3.26 -4.03
N GLU A 303 -7.09 -3.60 -4.90
CA GLU A 303 -6.07 -2.68 -5.36
C GLU A 303 -6.01 -2.59 -6.88
N GLU A 304 -5.52 -1.49 -7.38
CA GLU A 304 -5.10 -1.31 -8.76
C GLU A 304 -3.67 -0.78 -8.77
N GLN A 305 -2.73 -1.62 -9.21
CA GLN A 305 -1.31 -1.25 -9.35
C GLN A 305 -0.70 -0.67 -8.07
N TYR A 306 -0.89 -1.39 -6.97
CA TYR A 306 -0.52 -1.04 -5.61
C TYR A 306 -1.34 0.09 -4.95
N TYR A 307 -2.19 0.83 -5.70
CA TYR A 307 -3.09 1.79 -5.06
C TYR A 307 -4.23 1.03 -4.40
N ALA A 308 -4.26 1.10 -3.08
CA ALA A 308 -5.23 0.45 -2.22
C ALA A 308 -6.55 1.20 -2.19
N THR A 309 -7.62 0.48 -1.85
CA THR A 309 -8.86 1.07 -1.33
C THR A 309 -9.25 0.37 -0.04
N ASP A 310 -9.99 1.08 0.80
CA ASP A 310 -10.46 0.62 2.09
C ASP A 310 -11.93 0.97 2.29
N VAL A 311 -12.77 -0.07 2.47
CA VAL A 311 -14.22 0.12 2.63
C VAL A 311 -14.80 -0.90 3.58
N THR A 312 -15.43 -0.42 4.63
CA THR A 312 -16.22 -1.27 5.53
C THR A 312 -17.71 -1.02 5.37
N ARG A 313 -18.47 -2.10 5.37
CA ARG A 313 -19.94 -2.10 5.50
C ARG A 313 -20.38 -3.19 6.45
N THR A 314 -21.46 -2.92 7.19
CA THR A 314 -22.13 -3.93 8.02
C THR A 314 -23.50 -4.27 7.41
N TYR A 315 -23.72 -5.55 7.17
CA TYR A 315 -24.90 -6.06 6.48
C TYR A 315 -25.76 -6.95 7.39
N PRO A 316 -27.10 -6.90 7.28
CA PRO A 316 -27.96 -7.86 7.97
C PRO A 316 -27.96 -9.21 7.23
N VAL A 317 -27.49 -10.29 7.87
CA VAL A 317 -27.41 -11.64 7.27
C VAL A 317 -28.76 -12.09 6.70
N SER A 318 -29.85 -11.75 7.40
CA SER A 318 -31.22 -12.07 6.98
C SER A 318 -31.85 -11.04 6.02
N GLY A 319 -31.09 -10.04 5.57
CA GLY A 319 -31.55 -9.01 4.62
C GLY A 319 -32.43 -7.92 5.23
N LYS A 320 -32.54 -7.87 6.55
CA LYS A 320 -33.23 -6.82 7.29
C LYS A 320 -32.59 -6.61 8.66
N PHE A 321 -32.35 -5.37 9.04
CA PHE A 321 -31.90 -5.00 10.36
C PHE A 321 -33.02 -5.16 11.40
N SER A 322 -32.69 -5.58 12.61
CA SER A 322 -33.60 -5.43 13.74
C SER A 322 -33.75 -3.94 14.10
N PRO A 323 -34.81 -3.55 14.83
CA PRO A 323 -34.94 -2.14 15.28
C PRO A 323 -33.72 -1.64 16.06
N GLU A 324 -33.18 -2.48 16.95
CA GLU A 324 -31.98 -2.15 17.73
C GLU A 324 -30.72 -2.01 16.84
N GLN A 325 -30.50 -2.95 15.94
CA GLN A 325 -29.37 -2.89 14.99
C GLN A 325 -29.46 -1.65 14.11
N ARG A 326 -30.67 -1.32 13.66
CA ARG A 326 -30.92 -0.13 12.83
C ARG A 326 -30.61 1.16 13.60
N GLU A 327 -30.99 1.26 14.86
CA GLU A 327 -30.68 2.43 15.71
C GLU A 327 -29.16 2.65 15.80
N ILE A 328 -28.39 1.59 16.12
CA ILE A 328 -26.93 1.68 16.19
C ILE A 328 -26.32 2.02 14.82
N TYR A 329 -26.81 1.41 13.74
CA TYR A 329 -26.37 1.68 12.38
C TYR A 329 -26.55 3.16 12.02
N ASP A 330 -27.72 3.73 12.34
CA ASP A 330 -28.05 5.12 12.05
C ASP A 330 -27.16 6.09 12.86
N ILE A 331 -26.75 5.73 14.09
CA ILE A 331 -25.79 6.50 14.90
C ILE A 331 -24.41 6.50 14.22
N VAL A 332 -23.91 5.33 13.79
CA VAL A 332 -22.62 5.22 13.12
C VAL A 332 -22.63 5.96 11.78
N LEU A 333 -23.69 5.85 11.00
CA LEU A 333 -23.85 6.58 9.74
C LEU A 333 -23.87 8.10 9.95
N LYS A 334 -24.56 8.58 11.00
CA LYS A 334 -24.57 9.99 11.39
C LYS A 334 -23.19 10.46 11.81
N ALA A 335 -22.44 9.64 12.55
CA ALA A 335 -21.07 9.94 12.98
C ALA A 335 -20.13 10.06 11.77
N GLN A 336 -20.24 9.13 10.81
CA GLN A 336 -19.48 9.19 9.55
C GLN A 336 -19.80 10.48 8.78
N ALA A 337 -21.08 10.80 8.61
CA ALA A 337 -21.49 12.02 7.93
C ALA A 337 -20.94 13.29 8.60
N ALA A 338 -20.86 13.33 9.94
CA ALA A 338 -20.26 14.43 10.68
C ALA A 338 -18.76 14.55 10.44
N GLY A 339 -18.02 13.42 10.40
CA GLY A 339 -16.61 13.40 10.06
C GLY A 339 -16.34 13.89 8.64
N ILE A 340 -17.10 13.40 7.67
CA ILE A 340 -17.01 13.82 6.25
C ILE A 340 -17.30 15.32 6.11
N ALA A 341 -18.35 15.82 6.76
CA ALA A 341 -18.71 17.25 6.73
C ALA A 341 -17.65 18.17 7.36
N ALA A 342 -16.87 17.66 8.32
CA ALA A 342 -15.78 18.40 8.94
C ALA A 342 -14.51 18.43 8.06
N ALA A 343 -14.39 17.53 7.09
CA ALA A 343 -13.22 17.36 6.25
C ALA A 343 -13.13 18.48 5.18
N LYS A 344 -12.04 19.23 5.23
CA LYS A 344 -11.72 20.30 4.26
C LYS A 344 -10.25 20.66 4.32
N PRO A 345 -9.71 21.35 3.31
CA PRO A 345 -8.34 21.86 3.40
C PRO A 345 -8.10 22.70 4.63
N GLY A 346 -6.94 22.54 5.26
CA GLY A 346 -6.51 23.34 6.40
C GLY A 346 -6.98 22.87 7.78
N VAL A 347 -7.88 21.88 7.88
CA VAL A 347 -8.17 21.22 9.16
C VAL A 347 -7.24 20.02 9.36
N THR A 348 -7.00 19.61 10.60
CA THR A 348 -6.22 18.40 10.87
C THR A 348 -7.13 17.16 10.90
N PRO A 349 -6.62 15.94 10.66
CA PRO A 349 -7.37 14.69 10.86
C PRO A 349 -8.04 14.59 12.24
N ARG A 350 -7.42 15.14 13.29
CA ARG A 350 -8.02 15.23 14.63
C ARG A 350 -9.32 16.03 14.68
N THR A 351 -9.59 16.88 13.69
CA THR A 351 -10.87 17.61 13.59
C THR A 351 -11.99 16.68 13.18
N LEU A 352 -11.71 15.74 12.26
CA LEU A 352 -12.65 14.69 11.84
C LEU A 352 -12.96 13.78 13.03
N GLU A 353 -11.92 13.34 13.72
CA GLU A 353 -12.01 12.50 14.93
C GLU A 353 -12.95 13.14 15.97
N ARG A 354 -12.78 14.42 16.27
CA ARG A 354 -13.65 15.13 17.24
C ARG A 354 -15.10 15.21 16.78
N ALA A 355 -15.35 15.40 15.48
CA ALA A 355 -16.70 15.46 14.93
C ALA A 355 -17.41 14.10 15.03
N VAL A 356 -16.70 13.02 14.70
CA VAL A 356 -17.18 11.64 14.82
C VAL A 356 -17.48 11.28 16.27
N ARG A 357 -16.51 11.47 17.17
CA ARG A 357 -16.65 11.14 18.60
C ARG A 357 -17.81 11.88 19.25
N LYS A 358 -17.98 13.17 18.92
CA LYS A 358 -19.09 13.96 19.46
C LYS A 358 -20.45 13.29 19.22
N VAL A 359 -20.71 12.75 18.04
CA VAL A 359 -21.99 12.08 17.71
C VAL A 359 -22.15 10.78 18.49
N ILE A 360 -21.09 10.00 18.61
CA ILE A 360 -21.10 8.72 19.33
C ILE A 360 -21.26 8.93 20.82
N ASP A 361 -20.57 9.93 21.40
CA ASP A 361 -20.61 10.28 22.82
C ASP A 361 -22.00 10.80 23.21
N GLU A 362 -22.59 11.70 22.40
CA GLU A 362 -23.94 12.23 22.61
C GLU A 362 -25.01 11.11 22.55
N ALA A 363 -24.75 10.04 21.82
CA ALA A 363 -25.61 8.84 21.77
C ALA A 363 -25.37 7.85 22.93
N GLY A 364 -24.37 8.11 23.80
CA GLY A 364 -24.07 7.29 24.98
C GLY A 364 -23.17 6.07 24.71
N TYR A 365 -22.44 6.04 23.57
CA TYR A 365 -21.57 4.92 23.16
C TYR A 365 -20.08 5.24 23.22
N HIS A 366 -19.66 6.19 24.08
CA HIS A 366 -18.27 6.63 24.21
C HIS A 366 -17.28 5.45 24.30
N ASP A 367 -17.51 4.50 25.19
CA ASP A 367 -16.62 3.36 25.44
C ASP A 367 -16.70 2.25 24.36
N ALA A 368 -17.64 2.38 23.43
CA ALA A 368 -17.85 1.41 22.36
C ALA A 368 -17.15 1.79 21.04
N PHE A 369 -16.57 3.00 20.95
CA PHE A 369 -15.74 3.45 19.84
C PHE A 369 -14.26 3.44 20.24
N ILE A 370 -13.55 2.39 19.91
CA ILE A 370 -12.27 1.98 20.49
C ILE A 370 -11.06 2.16 19.56
N HIS A 371 -11.22 2.83 18.41
CA HIS A 371 -10.14 3.11 17.47
C HIS A 371 -10.19 4.55 16.93
N GLY A 372 -9.25 4.94 16.09
CA GLY A 372 -9.26 6.21 15.37
C GLY A 372 -10.31 6.23 14.26
N CYS A 373 -10.81 7.41 13.90
CA CYS A 373 -11.85 7.51 12.88
C CYS A 373 -11.33 7.59 11.45
N CYS A 374 -10.02 7.70 11.24
CA CYS A 374 -9.46 7.90 9.91
C CYS A 374 -7.99 7.54 9.84
N HIS A 375 -7.55 7.11 8.66
CA HIS A 375 -6.15 7.00 8.26
C HIS A 375 -5.98 7.42 6.80
N PHE A 376 -4.74 7.72 6.40
CA PHE A 376 -4.41 7.99 5.01
C PHE A 376 -4.42 6.71 4.20
N VAL A 377 -4.82 6.81 2.92
CA VAL A 377 -4.84 5.70 1.95
C VAL A 377 -4.09 6.09 0.69
N GLY A 378 -3.42 5.13 0.06
CA GLY A 378 -2.68 5.35 -1.18
C GLY A 378 -2.00 4.09 -1.70
N LEU A 379 -0.67 4.12 -1.83
CA LEU A 379 0.12 2.94 -2.16
C LEU A 379 0.10 1.87 -1.07
N GLU A 380 -0.24 2.28 0.15
CA GLU A 380 -0.49 1.40 1.28
C GLU A 380 -1.90 1.66 1.79
N VAL A 381 -2.56 0.62 2.34
CA VAL A 381 -3.88 0.80 2.95
C VAL A 381 -3.80 1.78 4.12
N HIS A 382 -2.81 1.63 5.00
CA HIS A 382 -2.41 2.62 5.98
C HIS A 382 -1.23 3.42 5.42
N ASP A 383 -1.53 4.38 4.54
CA ASP A 383 -0.51 5.17 3.87
C ASP A 383 0.08 6.24 4.79
N THR A 384 1.18 6.80 4.34
CA THR A 384 1.90 7.85 5.06
C THR A 384 1.15 9.18 5.00
N GLY A 385 1.22 9.94 6.08
CA GLY A 385 0.63 11.27 6.22
C GLY A 385 0.82 11.82 7.63
N ASP A 386 0.57 13.12 7.81
CA ASP A 386 0.75 13.77 9.10
C ASP A 386 -0.59 14.09 9.75
N TYR A 387 -0.90 13.40 10.84
CA TYR A 387 -2.15 13.54 11.59
C TYR A 387 -2.26 14.87 12.39
N ASP A 388 -1.15 15.55 12.58
CA ASP A 388 -1.08 16.82 13.31
C ASP A 388 -0.99 18.05 12.39
N ALA A 389 -0.76 17.81 11.08
CA ALA A 389 -0.71 18.88 10.09
C ALA A 389 -2.08 19.15 9.45
N PRO A 390 -2.25 20.37 8.89
CA PRO A 390 -3.42 20.70 8.10
C PRO A 390 -3.51 19.84 6.83
N LEU A 391 -4.67 19.25 6.58
CA LEU A 391 -4.93 18.44 5.38
C LEU A 391 -4.72 19.25 4.10
N PRO A 392 -3.87 18.79 3.18
CA PRO A 392 -3.73 19.42 1.87
C PRO A 392 -4.83 18.98 0.90
N VAL A 393 -5.09 19.81 -0.11
CA VAL A 393 -5.86 19.36 -1.30
C VAL A 393 -5.14 18.20 -1.97
N GLY A 394 -5.86 17.15 -2.32
CA GLY A 394 -5.31 15.92 -2.91
C GLY A 394 -5.01 14.81 -1.90
N ALA A 395 -5.12 15.05 -0.59
CA ALA A 395 -5.04 13.98 0.39
C ALA A 395 -6.26 13.05 0.28
N VAL A 396 -6.04 11.75 0.49
CA VAL A 396 -7.09 10.72 0.58
C VAL A 396 -7.01 10.07 1.95
N LEU A 397 -8.15 10.00 2.64
CA LEU A 397 -8.30 9.42 3.98
C LEU A 397 -9.57 8.57 4.04
N THR A 398 -9.59 7.60 4.97
CA THR A 398 -10.83 6.95 5.41
C THR A 398 -11.63 7.85 6.35
N VAL A 399 -12.94 7.59 6.48
CA VAL A 399 -13.78 8.03 7.61
C VAL A 399 -14.59 6.81 8.04
N GLU A 400 -14.21 6.21 9.17
CA GLU A 400 -14.57 4.84 9.55
C GLU A 400 -15.08 4.67 10.99
N PRO A 401 -16.04 5.46 11.46
CA PRO A 401 -16.59 5.24 12.80
C PRO A 401 -17.16 3.84 12.97
N GLY A 402 -17.04 3.32 14.21
CA GLY A 402 -17.63 2.05 14.59
C GLY A 402 -18.14 2.04 16.02
N ILE A 403 -19.18 1.25 16.28
CA ILE A 403 -19.70 0.94 17.62
C ILE A 403 -19.64 -0.58 17.81
N TYR A 404 -18.87 -1.02 18.80
CA TYR A 404 -18.61 -2.45 19.05
C TYR A 404 -19.23 -2.87 20.37
N LEU A 405 -20.17 -3.81 20.30
CA LEU A 405 -21.00 -4.26 21.43
C LEU A 405 -20.87 -5.79 21.63
N PRO A 406 -19.71 -6.28 22.10
CA PRO A 406 -19.45 -7.72 22.23
C PRO A 406 -20.49 -8.40 23.14
N GLN A 407 -21.03 -7.71 24.15
CA GLN A 407 -22.08 -8.23 25.03
C GLN A 407 -23.42 -8.41 24.31
N ARG A 408 -23.67 -7.67 23.22
CA ARG A 408 -24.83 -7.82 22.34
C ARG A 408 -24.54 -8.72 21.14
N GLY A 409 -23.27 -9.14 20.96
CA GLY A 409 -22.84 -10.07 19.93
C GLY A 409 -22.75 -9.46 18.54
N TYR A 410 -22.39 -8.18 18.40
CA TYR A 410 -22.11 -7.55 17.10
C TYR A 410 -21.28 -6.26 17.23
N GLY A 411 -20.65 -5.87 16.12
CA GLY A 411 -20.11 -4.53 15.87
C GLY A 411 -20.70 -3.96 14.58
N ILE A 412 -20.72 -2.65 14.48
CA ILE A 412 -21.11 -1.92 13.27
C ILE A 412 -20.01 -0.91 12.95
N ARG A 413 -19.39 -1.02 11.77
CA ARG A 413 -18.49 -0.04 11.17
C ARG A 413 -19.01 0.35 9.80
N ILE A 414 -18.93 1.63 9.47
CA ILE A 414 -19.22 2.17 8.15
C ILE A 414 -18.05 3.06 7.76
N GLU A 415 -17.43 2.74 6.66
CA GLU A 415 -16.20 3.38 6.21
C GLU A 415 -16.28 3.76 4.74
N ASP A 416 -15.88 4.97 4.46
CA ASP A 416 -15.68 5.47 3.11
C ASP A 416 -14.36 6.24 3.01
N GLU A 417 -13.78 6.24 1.81
CA GLU A 417 -12.67 7.11 1.49
C GLU A 417 -13.15 8.47 1.01
N ILE A 418 -12.47 9.50 1.45
CA ILE A 418 -12.67 10.89 1.04
C ILE A 418 -11.41 11.45 0.38
N LEU A 419 -11.59 12.16 -0.73
CA LEU A 419 -10.58 12.99 -1.36
C LEU A 419 -10.77 14.44 -0.93
N ILE A 420 -9.73 15.06 -0.37
CA ILE A 420 -9.75 16.48 -0.01
C ILE A 420 -9.69 17.31 -1.28
N THR A 421 -10.73 18.11 -1.51
CA THR A 421 -10.90 19.01 -2.66
C THR A 421 -10.67 20.47 -2.23
N PRO A 422 -10.51 21.43 -3.16
CA PRO A 422 -10.37 22.85 -2.79
C PRO A 422 -11.50 23.43 -1.93
N THR A 423 -12.70 22.84 -1.97
CA THR A 423 -13.90 23.35 -1.29
C THR A 423 -14.43 22.48 -0.16
N GLY A 424 -13.82 21.31 0.10
CA GLY A 424 -14.27 20.36 1.11
C GLY A 424 -13.72 18.96 0.86
N ALA A 425 -14.57 17.94 0.96
CA ALA A 425 -14.23 16.55 0.68
C ALA A 425 -15.22 15.91 -0.29
N GLU A 426 -14.71 15.04 -1.17
CA GLU A 426 -15.51 14.18 -2.03
C GLU A 426 -15.44 12.75 -1.50
N VAL A 427 -16.58 12.10 -1.26
CA VAL A 427 -16.63 10.66 -1.00
C VAL A 427 -16.39 9.92 -2.31
N ILE A 428 -15.22 9.30 -2.47
CA ILE A 428 -14.84 8.62 -3.71
C ILE A 428 -15.37 7.19 -3.78
N THR A 429 -15.75 6.58 -2.66
CA THR A 429 -16.29 5.22 -2.52
C THR A 429 -17.82 5.14 -2.54
N LYS A 430 -18.52 6.22 -2.88
CA LYS A 430 -19.99 6.33 -2.90
C LYS A 430 -20.73 5.26 -3.72
N ALA A 431 -20.04 4.51 -4.57
CA ALA A 431 -20.60 3.39 -5.33
C ALA A 431 -21.00 2.21 -4.42
N VAL A 432 -20.40 2.10 -3.23
CA VAL A 432 -20.74 1.10 -2.23
C VAL A 432 -21.83 1.68 -1.31
N PRO A 433 -23.07 1.16 -1.33
CA PRO A 433 -24.17 1.75 -0.59
C PRO A 433 -23.94 1.66 0.94
N SER A 434 -24.11 2.80 1.63
CA SER A 434 -24.09 2.89 3.10
C SER A 434 -25.48 3.16 3.70
N ASN A 435 -26.46 3.55 2.86
CA ASN A 435 -27.83 3.77 3.33
C ASN A 435 -28.50 2.44 3.67
N PRO A 436 -28.98 2.21 4.90
CA PRO A 436 -29.54 0.93 5.33
C PRO A 436 -30.84 0.56 4.59
N ASP A 437 -31.67 1.51 4.19
CA ASP A 437 -32.88 1.23 3.41
C ASP A 437 -32.54 0.75 2.00
N GLU A 438 -31.47 1.28 1.42
CA GLU A 438 -30.97 0.84 0.12
C GLU A 438 -30.38 -0.57 0.21
N ILE A 439 -29.59 -0.85 1.26
CA ILE A 439 -29.02 -2.18 1.54
C ILE A 439 -30.16 -3.20 1.65
N GLU A 440 -31.15 -2.97 2.52
CA GLU A 440 -32.29 -3.86 2.68
C GLU A 440 -33.05 -4.08 1.37
N ARG A 441 -33.36 -3.00 0.65
CA ARG A 441 -34.07 -3.07 -0.63
C ARG A 441 -33.31 -3.91 -1.66
N ARG A 442 -32.01 -3.71 -1.82
CA ARG A 442 -31.18 -4.48 -2.77
C ARG A 442 -31.14 -5.96 -2.40
N MET A 443 -31.00 -6.28 -1.11
CA MET A 443 -31.00 -7.67 -0.63
C MET A 443 -32.35 -8.35 -0.82
N GLN A 444 -33.47 -7.64 -0.60
CA GLN A 444 -34.84 -8.19 -0.76
C GLN A 444 -35.22 -8.39 -2.24
N ALA A 445 -34.92 -7.44 -3.11
CA ALA A 445 -35.21 -7.54 -4.55
C ALA A 445 -34.62 -8.83 -5.15
N ARG A 446 -33.49 -9.26 -4.64
CA ARG A 446 -32.84 -10.47 -5.12
C ARG A 446 -33.40 -11.77 -4.54
N ARG A 447 -33.89 -11.75 -3.28
CA ARG A 447 -34.59 -12.90 -2.69
C ARG A 447 -35.91 -13.20 -3.42
N ALA A 448 -36.56 -12.16 -3.95
CA ALA A 448 -37.78 -12.30 -4.74
C ALA A 448 -37.53 -12.80 -6.18
N ALA A 449 -36.29 -12.67 -6.70
CA ALA A 449 -35.92 -13.12 -8.03
C ALA A 449 -35.40 -14.57 -8.11
N ARG A 450 -35.27 -15.25 -6.95
CA ARG A 450 -34.90 -16.67 -6.81
C ARG A 450 -36.14 -17.50 -6.47
#